data_83145e787579963fe385716700787357
#
_entry.id   83145e787579963fe385716700787357
#
_cell.length_a   1.000
_cell.length_b   1.000
_cell.length_c   1.000
_cell.angle_alpha   90.00
_cell.angle_beta   90.00
_cell.angle_gamma   90.00
#
_symmetry.space_group_name_H-M   'P 1'
#
loop_
_entity.id
_entity.type
_entity.pdbx_description
1 polymer ?
#
loop_
_entity_poly.entity_id
_entity_poly.type
_entity_poly.pdbx_seq_one_letter_code
_entity_poly.pdbx_strand_id
1 'polypeptide(L)'
;MYIGLDKILGNRIFNNSEVIAGKNGLKKYVKRISVFDCACDDQLIEQEIIKEGDLFITCLEQFNGENQKKDIHVYMDTLIKSGSAGLLIINVNYPEIFDLEIKNICDEANFPVIWLREDVPYAAVIDTVNKYTTIETINLINSLKLDKIKYGNISTSEKMNIVYSINPDIKKFVQVIEVKGEYSSELTKTEWHIFYLNQNNDIYVKNKNHMVFILSGDTEKDLKTHTSATLAKFNGIFDSPVIGSSRIHERRDIPFALEEASKALNTAVTMNINTMIYDPMSSLQLLLSIKDATETHDFYNSYVEKLSGHISAENIEEMLLTIDMYVLHKGNFSETAKALNQHENTIRYRINKAKVAMGMENDNVRFHETISIASKLRTLLEGKEY
;
A
#
# COMPACT_ATOMS: atom_id res chain seq x y z
N MET A 1 -13.29 -4.05 0.00
CA MET A 1 -12.84 -3.93 1.41
C MET A 1 -13.69 -2.82 2.01
N TYR A 2 -14.35 -3.06 3.12
CA TYR A 2 -15.17 -2.03 3.77
C TYR A 2 -14.31 -1.27 4.77
N ILE A 3 -14.70 -0.03 5.11
CA ILE A 3 -13.95 0.79 6.06
C ILE A 3 -14.28 0.42 7.51
N GLY A 4 -13.28 0.34 8.38
CA GLY A 4 -13.48 0.15 9.82
C GLY A 4 -14.10 1.39 10.46
N LEU A 5 -14.94 1.17 11.48
CA LEU A 5 -15.58 2.28 12.21
C LEU A 5 -14.55 3.18 12.90
N ASP A 6 -13.45 2.61 13.42
CA ASP A 6 -12.33 3.36 14.00
C ASP A 6 -11.77 4.44 13.07
N LYS A 7 -11.71 4.14 11.78
CA LYS A 7 -11.21 5.08 10.76
C LYS A 7 -12.19 6.19 10.45
N ILE A 8 -13.49 5.89 10.46
CA ILE A 8 -14.54 6.90 10.29
C ILE A 8 -14.52 7.90 11.45
N LEU A 9 -14.36 7.39 12.68
CA LEU A 9 -14.30 8.20 13.89
C LEU A 9 -13.05 9.10 13.95
N GLY A 10 -12.02 8.85 13.15
CA GLY A 10 -10.87 9.75 12.98
C GLY A 10 -11.20 11.07 12.27
N ASN A 11 -12.39 11.23 11.67
CA ASN A 11 -12.81 12.50 11.07
C ASN A 11 -13.16 13.54 12.13
N ARG A 12 -12.79 14.81 11.85
CA ARG A 12 -12.99 15.94 12.77
C ARG A 12 -14.43 16.15 13.26
N ILE A 13 -15.44 15.69 12.51
CA ILE A 13 -16.85 15.77 12.92
C ILE A 13 -17.12 14.93 14.19
N PHE A 14 -16.25 13.96 14.48
CA PHE A 14 -16.33 13.07 15.64
C PHE A 14 -15.36 13.45 16.77
N ASN A 15 -14.66 14.61 16.71
CA ASN A 15 -13.69 15.00 17.72
C ASN A 15 -14.25 15.06 19.15
N ASN A 16 -15.54 15.41 19.29
CA ASN A 16 -16.24 15.46 20.56
C ASN A 16 -17.09 14.19 20.81
N SER A 17 -16.74 13.07 20.19
CA SER A 17 -17.38 11.80 20.43
C SER A 17 -16.68 10.99 21.52
N GLU A 18 -17.46 10.15 22.21
CA GLU A 18 -17.00 9.19 23.21
C GLU A 18 -17.54 7.81 22.91
N VAL A 19 -16.69 6.79 22.97
CA VAL A 19 -17.11 5.38 22.91
C VAL A 19 -17.59 4.98 24.27
N ILE A 20 -18.91 4.87 24.47
CA ILE A 20 -19.52 4.60 25.77
C ILE A 20 -19.74 3.12 26.06
N ALA A 21 -19.67 2.25 25.02
CA ALA A 21 -19.68 0.78 25.15
C ALA A 21 -19.09 0.11 23.91
N GLY A 22 -18.73 -1.16 23.99
CA GLY A 22 -18.31 -2.01 22.86
C GLY A 22 -17.00 -1.62 22.21
N LYS A 23 -16.05 -1.04 22.92
CA LYS A 23 -14.78 -0.51 22.39
C LYS A 23 -13.99 -1.51 21.54
N ASN A 24 -14.04 -2.79 21.87
CA ASN A 24 -13.34 -3.84 21.11
C ASN A 24 -13.93 -4.04 19.69
N GLY A 25 -15.16 -3.60 19.45
CA GLY A 25 -15.85 -3.70 18.17
C GLY A 25 -15.55 -2.58 17.17
N LEU A 26 -14.71 -1.60 17.50
CA LEU A 26 -14.42 -0.44 16.63
C LEU A 26 -13.80 -0.81 15.28
N LYS A 27 -13.25 -2.00 15.13
CA LYS A 27 -12.72 -2.51 13.85
C LYS A 27 -13.80 -3.13 12.96
N LYS A 28 -15.07 -3.20 13.38
CA LYS A 28 -16.17 -3.66 12.54
C LYS A 28 -16.29 -2.78 11.29
N TYR A 29 -16.58 -3.43 10.17
CA TYR A 29 -16.70 -2.74 8.88
C TYR A 29 -18.08 -2.11 8.73
N VAL A 30 -18.09 -0.85 8.28
CA VAL A 30 -19.32 -0.11 7.94
C VAL A 30 -19.61 -0.29 6.46
N LYS A 31 -20.81 -0.77 6.14
CA LYS A 31 -21.31 -0.95 4.76
C LYS A 31 -22.21 0.22 4.35
N ARG A 32 -23.06 0.69 5.23
CA ARG A 32 -23.93 1.85 5.03
C ARG A 32 -24.27 2.49 6.37
N ILE A 33 -24.80 3.70 6.32
CA ILE A 33 -25.32 4.42 7.48
C ILE A 33 -26.80 4.71 7.29
N SER A 34 -27.58 4.64 8.35
CA SER A 34 -29.02 4.89 8.33
C SER A 34 -29.50 5.50 9.64
N VAL A 35 -30.59 6.23 9.60
CA VAL A 35 -31.29 6.71 10.79
C VAL A 35 -32.21 5.60 11.29
N PHE A 36 -32.24 5.39 12.60
CA PHE A 36 -33.09 4.38 13.21
C PHE A 36 -33.76 4.90 14.49
N ASP A 37 -34.78 5.72 14.31
CA ASP A 37 -35.56 6.39 15.37
C ASP A 37 -36.98 5.80 15.45
N CYS A 38 -37.17 4.51 15.18
CA CYS A 38 -38.46 3.84 15.21
C CYS A 38 -38.45 2.62 16.17
N ALA A 39 -39.63 2.11 16.44
CA ALA A 39 -39.79 0.88 17.21
C ALA A 39 -39.08 -0.30 16.50
N CYS A 40 -38.57 -1.21 17.29
CA CYS A 40 -37.75 -2.33 16.81
C CYS A 40 -38.44 -3.65 17.10
N ASP A 41 -38.49 -4.56 16.12
CA ASP A 41 -38.86 -5.95 16.29
C ASP A 41 -37.98 -6.84 15.40
N ASP A 42 -38.01 -8.16 15.66
CA ASP A 42 -37.19 -9.13 14.94
C ASP A 42 -37.57 -9.25 13.44
N GLN A 43 -38.75 -8.79 13.03
CA GLN A 43 -39.18 -8.80 11.61
C GLN A 43 -38.31 -7.91 10.75
N LEU A 44 -37.69 -6.85 11.32
CA LEU A 44 -36.79 -5.96 10.61
C LEU A 44 -35.52 -6.68 10.11
N ILE A 45 -35.08 -7.71 10.81
CA ILE A 45 -33.95 -8.55 10.39
C ILE A 45 -34.40 -9.52 9.30
N GLU A 46 -35.54 -10.19 9.48
CA GLU A 46 -36.11 -11.15 8.53
C GLU A 46 -36.43 -10.50 7.17
N GLN A 47 -36.91 -9.27 7.19
CA GLN A 47 -37.19 -8.46 5.99
C GLN A 47 -35.95 -7.81 5.37
N GLU A 48 -34.75 -8.07 5.90
CA GLU A 48 -33.50 -7.45 5.46
C GLU A 48 -33.49 -5.91 5.50
N ILE A 49 -34.28 -5.29 6.37
CA ILE A 49 -34.30 -3.84 6.58
C ILE A 49 -33.04 -3.43 7.36
N ILE A 50 -32.69 -4.21 8.39
CA ILE A 50 -31.46 -4.09 9.18
C ILE A 50 -30.51 -5.21 8.73
N LYS A 51 -29.27 -4.82 8.40
CA LYS A 51 -28.28 -5.76 7.82
C LYS A 51 -26.96 -5.70 8.54
N GLU A 52 -26.21 -6.79 8.42
CA GLU A 52 -24.84 -6.84 8.85
C GLU A 52 -23.99 -5.69 8.26
N GLY A 53 -23.27 -4.98 9.13
CA GLY A 53 -22.42 -3.86 8.75
C GLY A 53 -23.16 -2.52 8.63
N ASP A 54 -24.43 -2.45 9.00
CA ASP A 54 -25.14 -1.17 9.12
C ASP A 54 -24.61 -0.37 10.32
N LEU A 55 -24.36 0.92 10.14
CA LEU A 55 -24.11 1.87 11.19
C LEU A 55 -25.38 2.71 11.38
N PHE A 56 -25.92 2.75 12.57
CA PHE A 56 -27.14 3.49 12.85
C PHE A 56 -26.88 4.80 13.57
N ILE A 57 -27.74 5.79 13.29
CA ILE A 57 -27.79 7.08 14.00
C ILE A 57 -29.13 7.21 14.69
N THR A 58 -29.12 7.73 15.92
CA THR A 58 -30.31 8.03 16.70
C THR A 58 -30.05 9.16 17.69
N CYS A 59 -31.09 9.89 18.09
CA CYS A 59 -31.08 10.78 19.26
C CYS A 59 -31.69 10.11 20.50
N LEU A 60 -32.24 8.90 20.36
CA LEU A 60 -32.95 8.13 21.39
C LEU A 60 -34.27 8.79 21.89
N GLU A 61 -34.77 9.79 21.22
CA GLU A 61 -36.04 10.49 21.63
C GLU A 61 -37.27 9.60 21.53
N GLN A 62 -37.20 8.50 20.73
CA GLN A 62 -38.29 7.53 20.63
C GLN A 62 -38.53 6.74 21.94
N PHE A 63 -37.58 6.77 22.89
CA PHE A 63 -37.70 6.05 24.17
C PHE A 63 -38.15 6.93 25.31
N ASN A 64 -39.30 7.62 25.17
CA ASN A 64 -39.87 8.54 26.16
C ASN A 64 -41.11 8.00 26.90
N GLY A 65 -41.45 6.71 26.70
CA GLY A 65 -42.64 6.08 27.27
C GLY A 65 -42.42 5.38 28.61
N GLU A 66 -43.50 4.87 29.19
CA GLU A 66 -43.43 4.11 30.47
C GLU A 66 -42.59 2.82 30.38
N ASN A 67 -42.45 2.23 29.18
CA ASN A 67 -41.68 0.98 28.94
C ASN A 67 -40.27 1.24 28.35
N GLN A 68 -39.77 2.47 28.42
CA GLN A 68 -38.51 2.88 27.75
C GLN A 68 -37.34 1.93 28.00
N LYS A 69 -37.18 1.40 29.21
CA LYS A 69 -36.08 0.45 29.52
C LYS A 69 -36.21 -0.86 28.76
N LYS A 70 -37.43 -1.42 28.68
CA LYS A 70 -37.67 -2.66 27.93
C LYS A 70 -37.46 -2.43 26.43
N ASP A 71 -37.93 -1.33 25.93
CA ASP A 71 -37.89 -0.98 24.50
C ASP A 71 -36.46 -0.78 24.03
N ILE A 72 -35.58 -0.10 24.81
CA ILE A 72 -34.17 0.05 24.46
C ILE A 72 -33.40 -1.28 24.53
N HIS A 73 -33.74 -2.19 25.43
CA HIS A 73 -33.13 -3.51 25.44
C HIS A 73 -33.48 -4.32 24.19
N VAL A 74 -34.74 -4.30 23.74
CA VAL A 74 -35.17 -4.96 22.49
C VAL A 74 -34.45 -4.31 21.29
N TYR A 75 -34.36 -2.97 21.28
CA TYR A 75 -33.66 -2.23 20.25
C TYR A 75 -32.18 -2.65 20.16
N MET A 76 -31.45 -2.65 21.26
CA MET A 76 -30.04 -3.03 21.28
C MET A 76 -29.82 -4.49 20.91
N ASP A 77 -30.67 -5.40 21.43
CA ASP A 77 -30.60 -6.82 21.10
C ASP A 77 -30.79 -7.08 19.59
N THR A 78 -31.74 -6.38 18.97
CA THR A 78 -31.97 -6.47 17.52
C THR A 78 -30.78 -5.96 16.71
N LEU A 79 -30.17 -4.82 17.09
CA LEU A 79 -28.98 -4.31 16.41
C LEU A 79 -27.77 -5.23 16.54
N ILE A 80 -27.59 -5.83 17.72
CA ILE A 80 -26.51 -6.80 17.97
C ILE A 80 -26.73 -8.08 17.15
N LYS A 81 -27.95 -8.64 17.18
CA LYS A 81 -28.30 -9.87 16.43
C LYS A 81 -28.17 -9.70 14.91
N SER A 82 -28.47 -8.53 14.39
CA SER A 82 -28.33 -8.23 12.94
C SER A 82 -26.88 -8.17 12.48
N GLY A 83 -25.90 -8.15 13.39
CA GLY A 83 -24.48 -7.95 13.04
C GLY A 83 -24.17 -6.51 12.61
N SER A 84 -24.94 -5.52 13.03
CA SER A 84 -24.71 -4.10 12.74
C SER A 84 -23.32 -3.67 13.21
N ALA A 85 -22.73 -2.68 12.52
CA ALA A 85 -21.38 -2.19 12.78
C ALA A 85 -21.31 -1.37 14.08
N GLY A 86 -22.40 -0.70 14.46
CA GLY A 86 -22.47 0.10 15.69
C GLY A 86 -23.63 1.08 15.70
N LEU A 87 -23.70 1.85 16.78
CA LEU A 87 -24.70 2.88 17.00
C LEU A 87 -24.03 4.23 17.30
N LEU A 88 -24.41 5.28 16.59
CA LEU A 88 -24.08 6.68 16.87
C LEU A 88 -25.25 7.35 17.57
N ILE A 89 -25.03 7.84 18.79
CA ILE A 89 -26.01 8.63 19.53
C ILE A 89 -25.62 10.10 19.41
N ILE A 90 -26.47 10.91 18.81
CA ILE A 90 -26.25 12.36 18.67
C ILE A 90 -27.14 13.05 19.67
N ASN A 91 -26.57 13.55 20.75
CA ASN A 91 -27.29 14.30 21.78
C ASN A 91 -26.28 15.12 22.60
N VAL A 92 -26.65 16.38 22.90
CA VAL A 92 -25.84 17.27 23.75
C VAL A 92 -25.71 16.68 25.17
N ASN A 93 -26.79 16.10 25.67
CA ASN A 93 -26.83 15.50 27.00
C ASN A 93 -26.46 14.03 26.94
N TYR A 94 -25.84 13.54 28.02
CA TYR A 94 -25.56 12.11 28.14
C TYR A 94 -26.89 11.32 28.14
N PRO A 95 -26.98 10.24 27.33
CA PRO A 95 -28.20 9.43 27.25
C PRO A 95 -28.35 8.55 28.52
N GLU A 96 -29.02 9.08 29.57
CA GLU A 96 -29.19 8.37 30.86
C GLU A 96 -29.90 7.02 30.72
N ILE A 97 -30.70 6.84 29.66
CA ILE A 97 -31.35 5.57 29.33
C ILE A 97 -30.32 4.47 29.03
N PHE A 98 -29.08 4.85 28.67
CA PHE A 98 -27.97 3.95 28.40
C PHE A 98 -27.28 3.56 29.71
N ASP A 99 -27.96 2.79 30.53
CA ASP A 99 -27.51 2.37 31.87
C ASP A 99 -26.37 1.32 31.82
N LEU A 100 -25.94 0.88 33.01
CA LEU A 100 -24.84 -0.06 33.13
C LEU A 100 -25.16 -1.44 32.53
N GLU A 101 -26.44 -1.87 32.58
CA GLU A 101 -26.87 -3.17 32.06
C GLU A 101 -26.74 -3.21 30.54
N ILE A 102 -27.22 -2.17 29.86
CA ILE A 102 -27.11 -2.03 28.40
C ILE A 102 -25.63 -1.94 27.95
N LYS A 103 -24.80 -1.20 28.70
CA LYS A 103 -23.35 -1.14 28.42
C LYS A 103 -22.68 -2.51 28.48
N ASN A 104 -22.98 -3.29 29.52
CA ASN A 104 -22.43 -4.64 29.67
C ASN A 104 -22.81 -5.55 28.49
N ILE A 105 -24.07 -5.51 28.05
CA ILE A 105 -24.54 -6.28 26.89
C ILE A 105 -23.76 -5.86 25.62
N CYS A 106 -23.56 -4.57 25.41
CA CYS A 106 -22.79 -4.06 24.27
C CYS A 106 -21.30 -4.44 24.35
N ASP A 107 -20.70 -4.40 25.54
CA ASP A 107 -19.29 -4.77 25.74
C ASP A 107 -19.08 -6.28 25.49
N GLU A 108 -19.96 -7.14 26.02
CA GLU A 108 -19.92 -8.60 25.80
C GLU A 108 -20.08 -8.94 24.31
N ALA A 109 -20.98 -8.24 23.58
CA ALA A 109 -21.20 -8.41 22.17
C ALA A 109 -20.16 -7.73 21.28
N ASN A 110 -19.21 -6.97 21.85
CA ASN A 110 -18.31 -6.09 21.11
C ASN A 110 -19.09 -5.20 20.12
N PHE A 111 -20.20 -4.62 20.60
CA PHE A 111 -21.05 -3.74 19.79
C PHE A 111 -20.77 -2.28 20.13
N PRO A 112 -20.11 -1.52 19.24
CA PRO A 112 -19.71 -0.14 19.51
C PRO A 112 -20.91 0.77 19.63
N VAL A 113 -20.95 1.53 20.73
CA VAL A 113 -21.89 2.64 20.91
C VAL A 113 -21.09 3.92 21.12
N ILE A 114 -21.29 4.86 20.26
CA ILE A 114 -20.54 6.12 20.21
C ILE A 114 -21.52 7.26 20.51
N TRP A 115 -21.21 8.06 21.52
CA TRP A 115 -21.94 9.26 21.87
C TRP A 115 -21.23 10.49 21.31
N LEU A 116 -21.91 11.23 20.42
CA LEU A 116 -21.45 12.51 19.89
C LEU A 116 -22.11 13.63 20.69
N ARG A 117 -21.29 14.36 21.47
CA ARG A 117 -21.71 15.40 22.43
C ARG A 117 -22.01 16.74 21.78
N GLU A 118 -22.58 16.74 20.61
CA GLU A 118 -22.87 17.96 19.85
C GLU A 118 -24.22 17.83 19.15
N ASP A 119 -24.85 18.97 18.90
CA ASP A 119 -26.05 19.05 18.05
C ASP A 119 -25.61 19.14 16.58
N VAL A 120 -25.22 17.97 16.03
CA VAL A 120 -24.80 17.85 14.65
C VAL A 120 -25.94 17.32 13.81
N PRO A 121 -26.30 17.98 12.69
CA PRO A 121 -27.32 17.45 11.79
C PRO A 121 -26.99 16.05 11.31
N TYR A 122 -27.95 15.12 11.36
CA TYR A 122 -27.80 13.76 10.84
C TYR A 122 -27.25 13.73 9.41
N ALA A 123 -27.70 14.67 8.57
CA ALA A 123 -27.23 14.79 7.20
C ALA A 123 -25.70 14.96 7.09
N ALA A 124 -25.09 15.75 8.00
CA ALA A 124 -23.65 15.96 8.00
C ALA A 124 -22.86 14.70 8.37
N VAL A 125 -23.38 13.92 9.32
CA VAL A 125 -22.81 12.63 9.72
C VAL A 125 -22.97 11.60 8.61
N ILE A 126 -24.17 11.47 8.04
CA ILE A 126 -24.47 10.57 6.93
C ILE A 126 -23.57 10.88 5.72
N ASP A 127 -23.46 12.17 5.37
CA ASP A 127 -22.59 12.61 4.27
C ASP A 127 -21.12 12.21 4.50
N THR A 128 -20.64 12.40 5.74
CA THR A 128 -19.27 12.04 6.11
C THR A 128 -19.06 10.54 5.95
N VAL A 129 -19.90 9.70 6.54
CA VAL A 129 -19.77 8.24 6.46
C VAL A 129 -19.91 7.76 5.01
N ASN A 130 -20.86 8.28 4.25
CA ASN A 130 -21.06 7.92 2.85
C ASN A 130 -19.86 8.31 1.97
N LYS A 131 -19.18 9.42 2.24
CA LYS A 131 -17.92 9.76 1.56
C LYS A 131 -16.87 8.67 1.76
N TYR A 132 -16.67 8.22 2.99
CA TYR A 132 -15.69 7.16 3.28
C TYR A 132 -16.04 5.84 2.60
N THR A 133 -17.28 5.38 2.71
CA THR A 133 -17.72 4.10 2.12
C THR A 133 -17.68 4.15 0.59
N THR A 134 -18.05 5.28 -0.02
CA THR A 134 -17.99 5.49 -1.47
C THR A 134 -16.55 5.49 -1.98
N ILE A 135 -15.65 6.22 -1.32
CA ILE A 135 -14.22 6.27 -1.67
C ILE A 135 -13.62 4.87 -1.67
N GLU A 136 -13.83 4.09 -0.61
CA GLU A 136 -13.28 2.73 -0.52
C GLU A 136 -13.88 1.79 -1.58
N THR A 137 -15.16 1.94 -1.89
CA THR A 137 -15.82 1.15 -2.94
C THR A 137 -15.26 1.47 -4.33
N ILE A 138 -15.15 2.75 -4.67
CA ILE A 138 -14.54 3.19 -5.95
C ILE A 138 -13.09 2.71 -6.04
N ASN A 139 -12.33 2.85 -4.96
CA ASN A 139 -10.95 2.40 -4.91
C ASN A 139 -10.82 0.90 -5.14
N LEU A 140 -11.68 0.08 -4.52
CA LEU A 140 -11.70 -1.37 -4.73
C LEU A 140 -11.99 -1.72 -6.20
N ILE A 141 -13.01 -1.10 -6.78
CA ILE A 141 -13.37 -1.32 -8.19
C ILE A 141 -12.20 -0.95 -9.09
N ASN A 142 -11.57 0.20 -8.85
CA ASN A 142 -10.44 0.67 -9.65
C ASN A 142 -9.18 -0.20 -9.45
N SER A 143 -8.94 -0.74 -8.24
CA SER A 143 -7.87 -1.71 -7.99
C SER A 143 -8.05 -2.98 -8.82
N LEU A 144 -9.27 -3.55 -8.83
CA LEU A 144 -9.58 -4.72 -9.67
C LEU A 144 -9.44 -4.42 -11.18
N LYS A 145 -9.81 -3.21 -11.60
CA LYS A 145 -9.60 -2.75 -12.98
C LYS A 145 -8.11 -2.66 -13.33
N LEU A 146 -7.28 -2.10 -12.45
CA LEU A 146 -5.83 -2.04 -12.67
C LEU A 146 -5.18 -3.42 -12.71
N ASP A 147 -5.58 -4.34 -11.82
CA ASP A 147 -5.12 -5.73 -11.86
C ASP A 147 -5.48 -6.40 -13.19
N LYS A 148 -6.69 -6.15 -13.72
CA LYS A 148 -7.11 -6.67 -15.04
C LYS A 148 -6.29 -6.06 -16.19
N ILE A 149 -5.92 -4.77 -16.12
CA ILE A 149 -5.04 -4.14 -17.11
C ILE A 149 -3.65 -4.77 -17.05
N LYS A 150 -3.10 -5.00 -15.85
CA LYS A 150 -1.73 -5.45 -15.62
C LYS A 150 -1.55 -6.95 -15.95
N TYR A 151 -2.46 -7.78 -15.47
CA TYR A 151 -2.33 -9.24 -15.51
C TYR A 151 -3.33 -9.94 -16.43
N GLY A 152 -4.36 -9.23 -16.92
CA GLY A 152 -5.40 -9.82 -17.74
C GLY A 152 -4.91 -10.14 -19.15
N ASN A 153 -5.25 -11.35 -19.64
CA ASN A 153 -5.02 -11.73 -21.02
C ASN A 153 -6.14 -11.18 -21.92
N ILE A 154 -6.16 -9.86 -22.12
CA ILE A 154 -7.14 -9.11 -22.90
C ILE A 154 -6.42 -8.20 -23.90
N SER A 155 -7.11 -7.82 -24.96
CA SER A 155 -6.56 -6.95 -26.01
C SER A 155 -6.18 -5.56 -25.49
N THR A 156 -5.27 -4.89 -26.19
CA THR A 156 -4.89 -3.50 -25.87
C THR A 156 -6.11 -2.57 -25.89
N SER A 157 -7.03 -2.77 -26.83
CA SER A 157 -8.28 -1.99 -26.90
C SER A 157 -9.14 -2.15 -25.67
N GLU A 158 -9.30 -3.39 -25.18
CA GLU A 158 -10.05 -3.65 -23.94
C GLU A 158 -9.34 -3.04 -22.70
N LYS A 159 -8.01 -3.11 -22.63
CA LYS A 159 -7.23 -2.45 -21.57
C LYS A 159 -7.49 -0.94 -21.57
N MET A 160 -7.48 -0.32 -22.75
CA MET A 160 -7.78 1.11 -22.88
C MET A 160 -9.21 1.47 -22.50
N ASN A 161 -10.20 0.64 -22.86
CA ASN A 161 -11.59 0.83 -22.43
C ASN A 161 -11.71 0.81 -20.91
N ILE A 162 -10.96 -0.08 -20.24
CA ILE A 162 -10.91 -0.11 -18.78
C ILE A 162 -10.29 1.19 -18.23
N VAL A 163 -9.18 1.67 -18.79
CA VAL A 163 -8.57 2.96 -18.40
C VAL A 163 -9.58 4.09 -18.48
N TYR A 164 -10.26 4.24 -19.63
CA TYR A 164 -11.29 5.26 -19.82
C TYR A 164 -12.51 5.09 -18.89
N SER A 165 -12.80 3.85 -18.46
CA SER A 165 -13.85 3.62 -17.46
C SER A 165 -13.46 4.05 -16.05
N ILE A 166 -12.15 4.25 -15.78
CA ILE A 166 -11.65 4.82 -14.53
C ILE A 166 -11.60 6.34 -14.64
N ASN A 167 -10.96 6.84 -15.69
CA ASN A 167 -10.88 8.27 -16.00
C ASN A 167 -10.94 8.52 -17.51
N PRO A 168 -12.06 9.07 -18.04
CA PRO A 168 -12.19 9.39 -19.46
C PRO A 168 -11.30 10.56 -19.90
N ASP A 169 -10.92 11.45 -18.97
CA ASP A 169 -10.18 12.68 -19.24
C ASP A 169 -8.66 12.54 -19.18
N ILE A 170 -8.17 11.28 -19.09
CA ILE A 170 -6.72 11.01 -19.05
C ILE A 170 -6.03 11.53 -20.29
N LYS A 171 -4.95 12.28 -20.10
CA LYS A 171 -4.25 13.01 -21.15
C LYS A 171 -3.35 12.12 -22.00
N LYS A 172 -2.68 12.73 -23.01
CA LYS A 172 -1.90 12.02 -24.02
C LYS A 172 -0.69 11.30 -23.45
N PHE A 173 0.08 11.97 -22.60
CA PHE A 173 1.29 11.41 -21.98
C PHE A 173 1.01 11.00 -20.55
N VAL A 174 1.59 9.90 -20.11
CA VAL A 174 1.39 9.34 -18.78
C VAL A 174 2.71 8.91 -18.15
N GLN A 175 2.77 8.99 -16.84
CA GLN A 175 3.82 8.41 -16.02
C GLN A 175 3.17 7.72 -14.84
N VAL A 176 3.55 6.47 -14.58
CA VAL A 176 3.05 5.70 -13.44
C VAL A 176 4.04 5.79 -12.30
N ILE A 177 3.53 6.03 -11.11
CA ILE A 177 4.28 6.02 -9.87
C ILE A 177 3.61 5.03 -8.93
N GLU A 178 4.35 4.02 -8.46
CA GLU A 178 3.93 3.15 -7.37
C GLU A 178 4.66 3.56 -6.09
N VAL A 179 3.90 3.72 -4.99
CA VAL A 179 4.43 4.11 -3.68
C VAL A 179 4.10 3.04 -2.67
N LYS A 180 5.12 2.55 -1.96
CA LYS A 180 4.97 1.73 -0.76
C LYS A 180 5.28 2.61 0.44
N GLY A 181 4.35 2.69 1.38
CA GLY A 181 4.45 3.50 2.59
C GLY A 181 3.09 3.59 3.27
N GLU A 182 3.10 3.94 4.53
CA GLU A 182 1.88 4.22 5.27
C GLU A 182 1.59 5.73 5.23
N TYR A 183 0.31 6.09 5.32
CA TYR A 183 -0.04 7.50 5.44
C TYR A 183 0.36 8.02 6.82
N SER A 184 0.88 9.23 6.87
CA SER A 184 1.27 9.90 8.11
C SER A 184 0.09 10.11 9.09
N SER A 185 -1.14 10.14 8.57
CA SER A 185 -2.37 10.13 9.38
C SER A 185 -3.59 9.69 8.56
N GLU A 186 -4.67 9.24 9.23
CA GLU A 186 -5.94 8.92 8.55
C GLU A 186 -6.61 10.18 7.95
N LEU A 187 -6.42 11.34 8.55
CA LEU A 187 -6.89 12.61 8.00
C LEU A 187 -6.20 12.91 6.67
N THR A 188 -4.87 12.79 6.64
CA THR A 188 -4.06 12.95 5.43
C THR A 188 -4.52 12.00 4.33
N LYS A 189 -4.80 10.74 4.67
CA LYS A 189 -5.32 9.74 3.73
C LYS A 189 -6.64 10.19 3.10
N THR A 190 -7.59 10.64 3.91
CA THR A 190 -8.92 11.07 3.43
C THR A 190 -8.84 12.31 2.57
N GLU A 191 -8.05 13.31 2.99
CA GLU A 191 -7.85 14.54 2.22
C GLU A 191 -7.20 14.24 0.87
N TRP A 192 -6.24 13.31 0.81
CA TRP A 192 -5.62 12.87 -0.43
C TRP A 192 -6.59 12.12 -1.35
N HIS A 193 -7.40 11.22 -0.83
CA HIS A 193 -8.43 10.55 -1.63
C HIS A 193 -9.39 11.56 -2.26
N ILE A 194 -9.87 12.52 -1.47
CA ILE A 194 -10.76 13.59 -1.96
C ILE A 194 -10.03 14.44 -3.00
N PHE A 195 -8.77 14.80 -2.76
CA PHE A 195 -7.96 15.59 -3.69
C PHE A 195 -7.83 14.89 -5.05
N TYR A 196 -7.45 13.59 -5.06
CA TYR A 196 -7.26 12.87 -6.32
C TYR A 196 -8.56 12.47 -7.01
N LEU A 197 -9.63 12.23 -6.29
CA LEU A 197 -10.95 12.03 -6.91
C LEU A 197 -11.44 13.29 -7.64
N ASN A 198 -10.98 14.45 -7.22
CA ASN A 198 -11.33 15.74 -7.84
C ASN A 198 -10.33 16.19 -8.91
N GLN A 199 -9.23 15.44 -9.14
CA GLN A 199 -8.28 15.72 -10.23
C GLN A 199 -8.79 15.10 -11.53
N ASN A 200 -9.19 15.93 -12.47
CA ASN A 200 -9.85 15.47 -13.70
C ASN A 200 -8.95 14.71 -14.68
N ASN A 201 -7.62 14.70 -14.48
CA ASN A 201 -6.68 14.17 -15.47
C ASN A 201 -5.85 12.97 -15.00
N ASP A 202 -5.82 12.69 -13.69
CA ASP A 202 -4.99 11.63 -13.12
C ASP A 202 -5.84 10.45 -12.64
N ILE A 203 -5.18 9.29 -12.44
CA ILE A 203 -5.78 8.14 -11.79
C ILE A 203 -4.99 7.85 -10.53
N TYR A 204 -5.69 7.70 -9.42
CA TYR A 204 -5.16 7.29 -8.15
C TYR A 204 -5.89 6.05 -7.66
N VAL A 205 -5.13 5.01 -7.27
CA VAL A 205 -5.69 3.75 -6.77
C VAL A 205 -4.81 3.18 -5.66
N LYS A 206 -5.42 2.82 -4.54
CA LYS A 206 -4.77 2.01 -3.53
C LYS A 206 -4.89 0.54 -3.93
N ASN A 207 -3.77 -0.10 -4.21
CA ASN A 207 -3.70 -1.52 -4.56
C ASN A 207 -2.94 -2.29 -3.48
N LYS A 208 -3.64 -3.05 -2.64
CA LYS A 208 -3.08 -3.80 -1.51
C LYS A 208 -2.23 -2.89 -0.60
N ASN A 209 -0.90 -3.08 -0.61
CA ASN A 209 0.05 -2.33 0.22
C ASN A 209 0.74 -1.18 -0.54
N HIS A 210 0.34 -0.92 -1.78
CA HIS A 210 0.92 0.11 -2.63
C HIS A 210 -0.14 1.11 -3.06
N MET A 211 0.27 2.35 -3.27
CA MET A 211 -0.54 3.36 -3.93
C MET A 211 -0.03 3.53 -5.36
N VAL A 212 -0.94 3.48 -6.32
CA VAL A 212 -0.66 3.65 -7.74
C VAL A 212 -1.19 5.01 -8.20
N PHE A 213 -0.32 5.82 -8.75
CA PHE A 213 -0.63 7.10 -9.36
C PHE A 213 -0.34 7.00 -10.85
N ILE A 214 -1.32 7.27 -11.70
CA ILE A 214 -1.11 7.45 -13.14
C ILE A 214 -1.30 8.94 -13.40
N LEU A 215 -0.19 9.64 -13.45
CA LEU A 215 -0.18 11.07 -13.73
C LEU A 215 -0.25 11.29 -15.23
N SER A 216 -0.96 12.33 -15.68
CA SER A 216 -1.12 12.60 -17.09
C SER A 216 -0.89 14.07 -17.47
N GLY A 217 -0.48 14.29 -18.72
CA GLY A 217 -0.22 15.63 -19.26
C GLY A 217 -0.39 15.68 -20.77
N ASP A 218 -0.67 16.88 -21.29
CA ASP A 218 -0.81 17.09 -22.74
C ASP A 218 0.54 17.03 -23.46
N THR A 219 1.61 17.43 -22.77
CA THR A 219 3.00 17.34 -23.24
C THR A 219 3.88 16.63 -22.20
N GLU A 220 5.01 16.08 -22.64
CA GLU A 220 5.99 15.48 -21.71
C GLU A 220 6.55 16.52 -20.73
N LYS A 221 6.70 17.77 -21.14
CA LYS A 221 7.20 18.85 -20.27
C LYS A 221 6.23 19.16 -19.15
N ASP A 222 4.94 19.28 -19.46
CA ASP A 222 3.90 19.51 -18.47
C ASP A 222 3.83 18.35 -17.47
N LEU A 223 3.88 17.11 -17.99
CA LEU A 223 3.87 15.92 -17.17
C LEU A 223 5.09 15.84 -16.23
N LYS A 224 6.30 16.16 -16.70
CA LYS A 224 7.50 16.22 -15.86
C LYS A 224 7.35 17.22 -14.71
N THR A 225 6.80 18.41 -15.01
CA THR A 225 6.54 19.41 -13.97
C THR A 225 5.51 18.93 -12.97
N HIS A 226 4.42 18.34 -13.45
CA HIS A 226 3.36 17.78 -12.64
C HIS A 226 3.87 16.63 -11.75
N THR A 227 4.65 15.71 -12.33
CA THR A 227 5.29 14.60 -11.60
C THR A 227 6.19 15.11 -10.47
N SER A 228 7.06 16.08 -10.77
CA SER A 228 7.96 16.66 -9.78
C SER A 228 7.21 17.32 -8.62
N ALA A 229 6.15 18.07 -8.93
CA ALA A 229 5.29 18.68 -7.91
C ALA A 229 4.54 17.65 -7.06
N THR A 230 4.12 16.53 -7.65
CA THR A 230 3.45 15.44 -6.94
C THR A 230 4.41 14.69 -6.01
N LEU A 231 5.60 14.34 -6.49
CA LEU A 231 6.63 13.67 -5.70
C LEU A 231 7.09 14.50 -4.51
N ALA A 232 7.21 15.83 -4.66
CA ALA A 232 7.58 16.73 -3.58
C ALA A 232 6.58 16.71 -2.40
N LYS A 233 5.32 16.35 -2.66
CA LYS A 233 4.29 16.26 -1.62
C LYS A 233 4.32 14.92 -0.85
N PHE A 234 4.91 13.86 -1.42
CA PHE A 234 4.84 12.52 -0.84
C PHE A 234 5.50 12.43 0.54
N ASN A 235 6.58 13.15 0.80
CA ASN A 235 7.23 13.18 2.13
C ASN A 235 6.36 13.78 3.24
N GLY A 236 5.34 14.58 2.89
CA GLY A 236 4.36 15.10 3.86
C GLY A 236 3.12 14.22 4.01
N ILE A 237 2.99 13.18 3.20
CA ILE A 237 1.79 12.34 3.11
C ILE A 237 2.06 10.94 3.61
N PHE A 238 3.25 10.41 3.29
CA PHE A 238 3.65 9.06 3.60
C PHE A 238 4.84 9.06 4.55
N ASP A 239 4.84 8.12 5.48
CA ASP A 239 5.99 7.84 6.35
C ASP A 239 7.00 7.00 5.58
N SER A 240 8.21 7.55 5.38
CA SER A 240 9.33 6.87 4.71
C SER A 240 8.95 6.17 3.40
N PRO A 241 8.39 6.89 2.41
CA PRO A 241 7.90 6.27 1.17
C PRO A 241 9.04 5.67 0.35
N VAL A 242 8.80 4.46 -0.17
CA VAL A 242 9.61 3.85 -1.22
C VAL A 242 8.85 3.99 -2.54
N ILE A 243 9.51 4.55 -3.56
CA ILE A 243 8.89 5.00 -4.80
C ILE A 243 9.51 4.29 -6.00
N GLY A 244 8.65 3.67 -6.80
CA GLY A 244 9.00 3.20 -8.15
C GLY A 244 8.28 4.03 -9.21
N SER A 245 8.99 4.46 -10.23
CA SER A 245 8.43 5.25 -11.32
C SER A 245 8.70 4.61 -12.68
N SER A 246 7.71 4.64 -13.57
CA SER A 246 7.91 4.32 -14.98
C SER A 246 8.65 5.43 -15.70
N ARG A 247 9.05 5.17 -16.94
CA ARG A 247 9.33 6.21 -17.92
C ARG A 247 8.02 6.91 -18.31
N ILE A 248 8.14 8.01 -19.06
CA ILE A 248 7.00 8.65 -19.71
C ILE A 248 6.60 7.83 -20.94
N HIS A 249 5.30 7.58 -21.06
CA HIS A 249 4.68 6.83 -22.14
C HIS A 249 3.51 7.60 -22.76
N GLU A 250 3.07 7.19 -23.94
CA GLU A 250 1.74 7.57 -24.39
C GLU A 250 0.67 6.78 -23.61
N ARG A 251 -0.52 7.34 -23.42
CA ARG A 251 -1.62 6.71 -22.64
C ARG A 251 -1.99 5.30 -23.12
N ARG A 252 -1.79 4.97 -24.40
CA ARG A 252 -2.04 3.62 -24.94
C ARG A 252 -1.10 2.57 -24.34
N ASP A 253 0.05 3.00 -23.80
CA ASP A 253 1.10 2.16 -23.25
C ASP A 253 1.03 2.09 -21.70
N ILE A 254 -0.08 2.54 -21.09
CA ILE A 254 -0.32 2.43 -19.63
C ILE A 254 -0.02 1.02 -19.07
N PRO A 255 -0.38 -0.09 -19.75
CA PRO A 255 -0.03 -1.42 -19.26
C PRO A 255 1.46 -1.63 -19.05
N PHE A 256 2.29 -1.14 -19.98
CA PHE A 256 3.75 -1.19 -19.85
C PHE A 256 4.25 -0.25 -18.76
N ALA A 257 3.69 0.96 -18.66
CA ALA A 257 4.05 1.91 -17.62
C ALA A 257 3.75 1.37 -16.21
N LEU A 258 2.64 0.66 -16.01
CA LEU A 258 2.31 -0.03 -14.76
C LEU A 258 3.34 -1.12 -14.42
N GLU A 259 3.76 -1.90 -15.41
CA GLU A 259 4.77 -2.93 -15.22
C GLU A 259 6.14 -2.33 -14.88
N GLU A 260 6.55 -1.27 -15.59
CA GLU A 260 7.81 -0.54 -15.34
C GLU A 260 7.85 0.04 -13.92
N ALA A 261 6.78 0.71 -13.47
CA ALA A 261 6.71 1.28 -12.12
C ALA A 261 6.82 0.21 -11.04
N SER A 262 6.16 -0.94 -11.23
CA SER A 262 6.26 -2.06 -10.30
C SER A 262 7.66 -2.66 -10.25
N LYS A 263 8.33 -2.84 -11.40
CA LYS A 263 9.72 -3.31 -11.45
C LYS A 263 10.66 -2.33 -10.75
N ALA A 264 10.47 -1.03 -10.98
CA ALA A 264 11.24 0.01 -10.31
C ALA A 264 11.00 0.00 -8.79
N LEU A 265 9.76 -0.12 -8.32
CA LEU A 265 9.45 -0.20 -6.90
C LEU A 265 10.07 -1.44 -6.25
N ASN A 266 9.94 -2.62 -6.87
CA ASN A 266 10.54 -3.83 -6.36
C ASN A 266 12.08 -3.70 -6.26
N THR A 267 12.71 -3.06 -7.24
CA THR A 267 14.15 -2.78 -7.20
C THR A 267 14.48 -1.82 -6.05
N ALA A 268 13.71 -0.74 -5.88
CA ALA A 268 13.92 0.21 -4.79
C ALA A 268 13.82 -0.45 -3.42
N VAL A 269 12.80 -1.31 -3.21
CA VAL A 269 12.61 -2.07 -1.97
C VAL A 269 13.77 -3.02 -1.73
N THR A 270 14.20 -3.77 -2.77
CA THR A 270 15.29 -4.76 -2.65
C THR A 270 16.63 -4.09 -2.36
N MET A 271 16.86 -2.89 -2.91
CA MET A 271 18.12 -2.14 -2.74
C MET A 271 18.06 -1.16 -1.56
N ASN A 272 16.98 -1.17 -0.77
CA ASN A 272 16.75 -0.25 0.35
C ASN A 272 16.98 1.25 -0.03
N ILE A 273 16.51 1.65 -1.20
CA ILE A 273 16.59 3.03 -1.68
C ILE A 273 15.19 3.65 -1.77
N ASN A 274 15.11 4.95 -1.50
CA ASN A 274 13.82 5.62 -1.42
C ASN A 274 13.12 5.80 -2.76
N THR A 275 13.88 5.90 -3.88
CA THR A 275 13.28 6.16 -5.19
C THR A 275 14.07 5.49 -6.30
N MET A 276 13.36 4.82 -7.21
CA MET A 276 13.90 4.23 -8.42
C MET A 276 13.03 4.60 -9.62
N ILE A 277 13.67 5.01 -10.70
CA ILE A 277 13.02 5.15 -12.00
C ILE A 277 13.38 3.92 -12.84
N TYR A 278 12.41 3.37 -13.56
CA TYR A 278 12.66 2.25 -14.45
C TYR A 278 13.69 2.61 -15.52
N ASP A 279 14.73 1.80 -15.61
CA ASP A 279 15.77 1.91 -16.63
C ASP A 279 15.87 0.58 -17.40
N PRO A 280 15.51 0.55 -18.71
CA PRO A 280 15.57 -0.67 -19.52
C PRO A 280 17.00 -1.20 -19.71
N MET A 281 18.02 -0.38 -19.45
CA MET A 281 19.44 -0.80 -19.50
C MET A 281 19.96 -1.28 -18.15
N SER A 282 19.15 -1.28 -17.10
CA SER A 282 19.53 -1.74 -15.78
C SER A 282 19.61 -3.28 -15.73
N SER A 283 20.83 -3.81 -15.70
CA SER A 283 21.06 -5.26 -15.51
C SER A 283 20.50 -5.76 -14.17
N LEU A 284 20.44 -4.93 -13.14
CA LEU A 284 19.85 -5.28 -11.85
C LEU A 284 18.33 -5.52 -11.97
N GLN A 285 17.62 -4.63 -12.67
CA GLN A 285 16.19 -4.79 -12.91
C GLN A 285 15.88 -6.01 -13.78
N LEU A 286 16.75 -6.30 -14.76
CA LEU A 286 16.66 -7.51 -15.55
C LEU A 286 16.84 -8.77 -14.67
N LEU A 287 17.90 -8.83 -13.87
CA LEU A 287 18.18 -9.98 -12.99
C LEU A 287 17.07 -10.18 -11.95
N LEU A 288 16.51 -9.09 -11.39
CA LEU A 288 15.38 -9.15 -10.46
C LEU A 288 14.15 -9.83 -11.10
N SER A 289 13.92 -9.63 -12.40
CA SER A 289 12.78 -10.24 -13.11
C SER A 289 12.92 -11.75 -13.32
N ILE A 290 14.12 -12.28 -13.23
CA ILE A 290 14.44 -13.72 -13.41
C ILE A 290 15.08 -14.35 -12.16
N LYS A 291 15.07 -13.66 -11.01
CA LYS A 291 15.79 -14.11 -9.81
C LYS A 291 15.34 -15.48 -9.31
N ASP A 292 14.07 -15.83 -9.49
CA ASP A 292 13.49 -17.09 -9.02
C ASP A 292 13.60 -18.23 -10.07
N ALA A 293 14.24 -17.98 -11.23
CA ALA A 293 14.48 -19.00 -12.24
C ALA A 293 15.57 -19.97 -11.81
N THR A 294 15.42 -21.26 -12.14
CA THR A 294 16.40 -22.31 -11.80
C THR A 294 17.79 -21.96 -12.33
N GLU A 295 17.88 -21.47 -13.55
CA GLU A 295 19.13 -21.10 -14.20
C GLU A 295 19.87 -19.97 -13.46
N THR A 296 19.14 -19.08 -12.81
CA THR A 296 19.72 -17.99 -12.00
C THR A 296 20.36 -18.54 -10.73
N HIS A 297 19.67 -19.46 -10.05
CA HIS A 297 20.22 -20.17 -8.88
C HIS A 297 21.38 -21.06 -9.26
N ASP A 298 21.31 -21.80 -10.36
CA ASP A 298 22.38 -22.65 -10.84
C ASP A 298 23.64 -21.85 -11.17
N PHE A 299 23.51 -20.71 -11.82
CA PHE A 299 24.62 -19.80 -12.07
C PHE A 299 25.29 -19.35 -10.78
N TYR A 300 24.50 -18.86 -9.81
CA TYR A 300 25.03 -18.35 -8.55
C TYR A 300 25.68 -19.46 -7.71
N ASN A 301 25.04 -20.60 -7.58
CA ASN A 301 25.57 -21.75 -6.87
C ASN A 301 26.89 -22.24 -7.48
N SER A 302 26.96 -22.37 -8.82
CA SER A 302 28.18 -22.75 -9.52
C SER A 302 29.33 -21.74 -9.33
N TYR A 303 28.99 -20.44 -9.26
CA TYR A 303 29.97 -19.40 -8.94
C TYR A 303 30.56 -19.56 -7.54
N VAL A 304 29.70 -19.73 -6.52
CA VAL A 304 30.11 -19.91 -5.12
C VAL A 304 30.91 -21.22 -4.97
N GLU A 305 30.47 -22.30 -5.60
CA GLU A 305 31.13 -23.62 -5.55
C GLU A 305 32.57 -23.57 -6.12
N LYS A 306 32.78 -22.91 -7.26
CA LYS A 306 34.12 -22.74 -7.84
C LYS A 306 35.03 -21.94 -6.92
N LEU A 307 34.57 -20.90 -6.28
CA LEU A 307 35.34 -20.13 -5.30
C LEU A 307 35.68 -21.00 -4.08
N SER A 308 34.71 -21.71 -3.51
CA SER A 308 34.86 -22.55 -2.32
C SER A 308 35.81 -23.73 -2.54
N GLY A 309 35.89 -24.23 -3.77
CA GLY A 309 36.86 -25.31 -4.12
C GLY A 309 38.35 -24.90 -4.01
N HIS A 310 38.63 -23.57 -3.99
CA HIS A 310 39.99 -23.04 -3.96
C HIS A 310 40.29 -22.13 -2.76
N ILE A 311 39.26 -21.83 -1.96
CA ILE A 311 39.32 -20.89 -0.83
C ILE A 311 38.72 -21.58 0.39
N SER A 312 39.42 -21.50 1.53
CA SER A 312 38.91 -22.10 2.76
C SER A 312 37.61 -21.50 3.19
N ALA A 313 36.74 -22.27 3.84
CA ALA A 313 35.42 -21.84 4.30
C ALA A 313 35.49 -20.57 5.17
N GLU A 314 36.54 -20.41 5.95
CA GLU A 314 36.74 -19.21 6.80
C GLU A 314 36.98 -17.92 6.00
N ASN A 315 37.52 -18.03 4.78
CA ASN A 315 37.89 -16.87 3.96
C ASN A 315 36.94 -16.60 2.77
N ILE A 316 35.92 -17.46 2.55
CA ILE A 316 35.06 -17.34 1.39
C ILE A 316 34.21 -16.05 1.46
N GLU A 317 33.69 -15.71 2.64
CA GLU A 317 32.85 -14.53 2.83
C GLU A 317 33.68 -13.24 2.60
N GLU A 318 34.93 -13.21 3.07
CA GLU A 318 35.82 -12.08 2.85
C GLU A 318 36.21 -11.96 1.36
N MET A 319 36.31 -13.07 0.65
CA MET A 319 36.56 -13.08 -0.79
C MET A 319 35.33 -12.52 -1.55
N LEU A 320 34.13 -13.00 -1.23
CA LEU A 320 32.90 -12.52 -1.83
C LEU A 320 32.71 -11.03 -1.60
N LEU A 321 32.91 -10.56 -0.37
CA LEU A 321 32.87 -9.13 -0.04
C LEU A 321 33.93 -8.33 -0.86
N THR A 322 35.14 -8.87 -1.03
CA THR A 322 36.18 -8.21 -1.82
C THR A 322 35.76 -8.08 -3.28
N ILE A 323 35.13 -9.12 -3.85
CA ILE A 323 34.63 -9.09 -5.24
C ILE A 323 33.50 -8.08 -5.38
N ASP A 324 32.56 -8.08 -4.44
CA ASP A 324 31.42 -7.14 -4.48
C ASP A 324 31.88 -5.69 -4.42
N MET A 325 32.80 -5.37 -3.50
CA MET A 325 33.39 -4.03 -3.41
C MET A 325 34.21 -3.68 -4.66
N TYR A 326 34.89 -4.65 -5.26
CA TYR A 326 35.61 -4.43 -6.52
C TYR A 326 34.66 -4.13 -7.68
N VAL A 327 33.52 -4.81 -7.76
CA VAL A 327 32.47 -4.52 -8.75
C VAL A 327 31.86 -3.15 -8.48
N LEU A 328 31.52 -2.83 -7.22
CA LEU A 328 30.94 -1.55 -6.83
C LEU A 328 31.86 -0.38 -7.23
N HIS A 329 33.17 -0.51 -7.02
CA HIS A 329 34.17 0.48 -7.40
C HIS A 329 34.68 0.32 -8.87
N LYS A 330 33.83 -0.30 -9.74
CA LYS A 330 34.08 -0.39 -11.20
C LYS A 330 35.46 -0.97 -11.58
N GLY A 331 35.95 -1.91 -10.77
CA GLY A 331 37.25 -2.55 -10.99
C GLY A 331 38.47 -1.74 -10.53
N ASN A 332 38.27 -0.69 -9.73
CA ASN A 332 39.35 0.15 -9.21
C ASN A 332 39.93 -0.48 -7.92
N PHE A 333 41.15 -0.99 -7.99
CA PHE A 333 41.82 -1.64 -6.87
C PHE A 333 42.10 -0.69 -5.69
N SER A 334 42.50 0.56 -5.97
CA SER A 334 42.83 1.52 -4.93
C SER A 334 41.57 1.96 -4.14
N GLU A 335 40.46 2.21 -4.82
CA GLU A 335 39.19 2.57 -4.17
C GLU A 335 38.63 1.39 -3.38
N THR A 336 38.69 0.17 -3.94
CA THR A 336 38.28 -1.04 -3.25
C THR A 336 39.10 -1.27 -1.98
N ALA A 337 40.41 -1.06 -2.05
CA ALA A 337 41.34 -1.20 -0.92
C ALA A 337 40.98 -0.20 0.20
N LYS A 338 40.72 1.06 -0.15
CA LYS A 338 40.28 2.09 0.81
C LYS A 338 38.97 1.71 1.50
N ALA A 339 37.99 1.27 0.73
CA ALA A 339 36.68 0.89 1.25
C ALA A 339 36.74 -0.31 2.22
N LEU A 340 37.66 -1.26 1.99
CA LEU A 340 37.85 -2.44 2.84
C LEU A 340 38.92 -2.25 3.94
N ASN A 341 39.54 -1.07 4.06
CA ASN A 341 40.66 -0.81 4.95
C ASN A 341 41.81 -1.83 4.76
N GLN A 342 42.12 -2.15 3.51
CA GLN A 342 43.15 -3.14 3.12
C GLN A 342 44.21 -2.47 2.22
N HIS A 343 45.36 -3.14 2.07
CA HIS A 343 46.37 -2.71 1.11
C HIS A 343 45.96 -3.11 -0.33
N GLU A 344 46.26 -2.28 -1.32
CA GLU A 344 45.90 -2.53 -2.71
C GLU A 344 46.44 -3.87 -3.24
N ASN A 345 47.65 -4.27 -2.82
CA ASN A 345 48.23 -5.55 -3.19
C ASN A 345 47.42 -6.75 -2.67
N THR A 346 46.78 -6.61 -1.50
CA THR A 346 45.88 -7.64 -0.95
C THR A 346 44.65 -7.82 -1.84
N ILE A 347 44.07 -6.71 -2.30
CA ILE A 347 42.94 -6.77 -3.23
C ILE A 347 43.32 -7.39 -4.56
N ARG A 348 44.46 -6.97 -5.12
CA ARG A 348 45.00 -7.57 -6.36
C ARG A 348 45.22 -9.07 -6.22
N TYR A 349 45.81 -9.50 -5.12
CA TYR A 349 46.02 -10.91 -4.82
C TYR A 349 44.69 -11.67 -4.77
N ARG A 350 43.70 -11.17 -4.04
CA ARG A 350 42.37 -11.82 -3.91
C ARG A 350 41.66 -11.91 -5.26
N ILE A 351 41.63 -10.84 -6.03
CA ILE A 351 40.99 -10.85 -7.36
C ILE A 351 41.68 -11.81 -8.30
N ASN A 352 43.02 -11.88 -8.30
CA ASN A 352 43.75 -12.87 -9.10
C ASN A 352 43.48 -14.31 -8.63
N LYS A 353 43.38 -14.53 -7.32
CA LYS A 353 43.02 -15.85 -6.77
C LYS A 353 41.60 -16.25 -7.19
N ALA A 354 40.64 -15.30 -7.22
CA ALA A 354 39.29 -15.55 -7.74
C ALA A 354 39.31 -15.90 -9.23
N LYS A 355 40.15 -15.23 -10.06
CA LYS A 355 40.29 -15.56 -11.48
C LYS A 355 40.78 -17.00 -11.67
N VAL A 356 41.81 -17.42 -10.90
CA VAL A 356 42.33 -18.77 -10.91
C VAL A 356 41.25 -19.78 -10.51
N ALA A 357 40.53 -19.53 -9.41
CA ALA A 357 39.47 -20.40 -8.93
C ALA A 357 38.38 -20.63 -9.97
N MET A 358 38.06 -19.60 -10.78
CA MET A 358 37.06 -19.67 -11.84
C MET A 358 37.62 -20.18 -13.18
N GLY A 359 38.94 -20.38 -13.33
CA GLY A 359 39.59 -20.74 -14.58
C GLY A 359 39.50 -19.64 -15.64
N MET A 360 39.63 -18.37 -15.22
CA MET A 360 39.46 -17.19 -16.08
C MET A 360 40.68 -16.27 -16.07
N GLU A 361 41.87 -16.79 -15.84
CA GLU A 361 43.11 -16.04 -15.73
C GLU A 361 43.42 -15.22 -17.01
N ASN A 362 43.10 -15.80 -18.15
CA ASN A 362 43.40 -15.23 -19.46
C ASN A 362 42.16 -14.56 -20.11
N ASP A 363 41.02 -14.55 -19.46
CA ASP A 363 39.77 -13.98 -19.99
C ASP A 363 39.21 -12.94 -19.03
N ASN A 364 39.78 -11.75 -19.10
CA ASN A 364 39.36 -10.64 -18.25
C ASN A 364 37.91 -10.18 -18.51
N VAL A 365 37.44 -10.26 -19.75
CA VAL A 365 36.07 -9.83 -20.10
C VAL A 365 35.06 -10.76 -19.42
N ARG A 366 35.19 -12.07 -19.66
CA ARG A 366 34.33 -13.08 -19.05
C ARG A 366 34.37 -13.05 -17.52
N PHE A 367 35.54 -12.79 -16.94
CA PHE A 367 35.69 -12.65 -15.50
C PHE A 367 34.85 -11.49 -14.98
N HIS A 368 34.97 -10.29 -15.55
CA HIS A 368 34.25 -9.10 -15.13
C HIS A 368 32.73 -9.23 -15.33
N GLU A 369 32.30 -9.84 -16.43
CA GLU A 369 30.87 -10.14 -16.67
C GLU A 369 30.34 -11.07 -15.57
N THR A 370 31.07 -12.19 -15.33
CA THR A 370 30.66 -13.20 -14.34
C THR A 370 30.52 -12.61 -12.94
N ILE A 371 31.56 -11.90 -12.45
CA ILE A 371 31.52 -11.33 -11.09
C ILE A 371 30.48 -10.20 -10.97
N SER A 372 30.27 -9.42 -12.05
CA SER A 372 29.25 -8.36 -12.06
C SER A 372 27.84 -8.92 -11.95
N ILE A 373 27.54 -10.03 -12.62
CA ILE A 373 26.26 -10.73 -12.51
C ILE A 373 26.15 -11.38 -11.14
N ALA A 374 27.17 -12.12 -10.69
CA ALA A 374 27.16 -12.83 -9.42
C ALA A 374 27.01 -11.91 -8.21
N SER A 375 27.70 -10.76 -8.21
CA SER A 375 27.57 -9.75 -7.15
C SER A 375 26.14 -9.20 -7.04
N LYS A 376 25.49 -8.88 -8.18
CA LYS A 376 24.09 -8.45 -8.20
C LYS A 376 23.13 -9.55 -7.72
N LEU A 377 23.38 -10.80 -8.15
CA LEU A 377 22.58 -11.95 -7.70
C LEU A 377 22.73 -12.18 -6.21
N ARG A 378 23.91 -12.00 -5.65
CA ARG A 378 24.12 -12.09 -4.20
C ARG A 378 23.23 -11.11 -3.44
N THR A 379 23.21 -9.84 -3.86
CA THR A 379 22.30 -8.83 -3.28
C THR A 379 20.84 -9.27 -3.38
N LEU A 380 20.42 -9.81 -4.54
CA LEU A 380 19.03 -10.18 -4.78
C LEU A 380 18.60 -11.47 -4.04
N LEU A 381 19.50 -12.42 -3.86
CA LEU A 381 19.21 -13.75 -3.28
C LEU A 381 19.46 -13.79 -1.77
N GLU A 382 20.51 -13.14 -1.29
CA GLU A 382 20.91 -13.17 0.12
C GLU A 382 20.43 -11.94 0.92
N GLY A 383 19.92 -10.91 0.25
CA GLY A 383 19.47 -9.67 0.91
C GLY A 383 20.60 -8.89 1.59
N LYS A 384 21.85 -9.09 1.17
CA LYS A 384 23.01 -8.41 1.72
C LYS A 384 23.20 -7.07 1.01
N GLU A 385 23.22 -6.00 1.80
CA GLU A 385 23.57 -4.65 1.36
C GLU A 385 25.08 -4.42 1.47
N TYR A 386 25.65 -3.58 0.58
CA TYR A 386 27.06 -3.21 0.55
C TYR A 386 27.26 -1.74 0.85
#